data_2acc82cfe6e60cf622117b5343ad9663
#
_entry.id   2acc82cfe6e60cf622117b5343ad9663
#
_cell.length_a   1.000
_cell.length_b   1.000
_cell.length_c   1.000
_cell.angle_alpha   90.00
_cell.angle_beta   90.00
_cell.angle_gamma   90.00
#
_symmetry.space_group_name_H-M   'P 1'
#
loop_
_entity.id
_entity.type
_entity.pdbx_description
1 polymer ?
#
loop_
_entity_poly.entity_id
_entity_poly.type
_entity_poly.pdbx_seq_one_letter_code
_entity_poly.pdbx_strand_id
1 'polypeptide(L)'
;MRVVSDLDRFRVGSPLAKLLAGRARPHKAFDLDIVRAEGRTTIRLAVRALTADDAARAHAEAIKWLVSTGGWHREDLVGDAGDAVLNLEVMVQTLARALVDPETPDTLFAADASEVRAHFEVDEIRACWDEYLAWSQERSPFRSLKTLEEVREVADALGKGQASMTSLPRYDFGTLRAIITSLVAQRATWMTANSSGTSQPSASPEPSPAASTPTMTVEEID
;
A
#
# COMPACT_ATOMS: atom_id res chain seq x y z
N MET A 1 -6.56 -9.34 38.32
CA MET A 1 -6.78 -10.62 37.63
C MET A 1 -6.73 -10.36 36.12
N ARG A 2 -5.60 -10.68 35.44
CA ARG A 2 -5.49 -10.50 34.00
C ARG A 2 -6.30 -11.57 33.31
N VAL A 3 -7.32 -11.19 32.57
CA VAL A 3 -8.03 -12.07 31.65
C VAL A 3 -7.06 -12.36 30.51
N VAL A 4 -6.41 -13.53 30.59
CA VAL A 4 -5.64 -14.06 29.46
C VAL A 4 -6.66 -14.41 28.37
N SER A 5 -6.60 -13.72 27.24
CA SER A 5 -7.54 -13.98 26.15
C SER A 5 -7.33 -15.41 25.66
N ASP A 6 -8.41 -16.10 25.28
CA ASP A 6 -8.34 -17.47 24.73
C ASP A 6 -7.44 -17.57 23.49
N LEU A 7 -7.23 -16.45 22.78
CA LEU A 7 -6.28 -16.34 21.67
C LEU A 7 -4.82 -16.56 22.08
N ASP A 8 -4.43 -16.22 23.31
CA ASP A 8 -3.06 -16.44 23.79
C ASP A 8 -2.79 -17.92 24.09
N ARG A 9 -3.82 -18.70 24.44
CA ARG A 9 -3.70 -20.15 24.66
C ARG A 9 -3.45 -20.95 23.39
N PHE A 10 -3.97 -20.50 22.23
CA PHE A 10 -3.73 -21.17 20.95
C PHE A 10 -2.33 -20.89 20.38
N ARG A 11 -1.65 -19.82 20.80
CA ARG A 11 -0.32 -19.44 20.29
C ARG A 11 0.84 -20.23 20.88
N VAL A 12 0.78 -20.63 22.11
CA VAL A 12 1.95 -21.18 22.87
C VAL A 12 2.29 -22.62 22.48
N GLY A 13 1.51 -23.30 21.70
CA GLY A 13 1.72 -24.72 21.37
C GLY A 13 1.61 -25.09 19.90
N SER A 14 1.38 -24.12 18.99
CA SER A 14 1.20 -24.44 17.57
C SER A 14 2.50 -24.99 16.96
N PRO A 15 2.41 -25.92 15.98
CA PRO A 15 3.58 -26.41 15.24
C PRO A 15 4.41 -25.27 14.65
N LEU A 16 3.75 -24.21 14.17
CA LEU A 16 4.40 -23.01 13.64
C LEU A 16 5.17 -22.24 14.71
N ALA A 17 4.58 -22.06 15.91
CA ALA A 17 5.26 -21.41 17.03
C ALA A 17 6.51 -22.19 17.47
N LYS A 18 6.44 -23.53 17.48
CA LYS A 18 7.60 -24.40 17.79
C LYS A 18 8.68 -24.31 16.71
N LEU A 19 8.29 -24.23 15.45
CA LEU A 19 9.23 -24.13 14.32
C LEU A 19 9.97 -22.78 14.33
N LEU A 20 9.31 -21.71 14.78
CA LEU A 20 9.84 -20.36 14.82
C LEU A 20 10.49 -20.01 16.16
N ALA A 21 10.26 -20.83 17.20
CA ALA A 21 10.88 -20.64 18.52
C ALA A 21 12.40 -20.70 18.39
N GLY A 22 13.08 -19.70 18.92
CA GLY A 22 14.55 -19.60 18.88
C GLY A 22 15.14 -19.08 17.58
N ARG A 23 14.35 -18.71 16.58
CA ARG A 23 14.85 -17.97 15.41
C ARG A 23 14.94 -16.50 15.77
N ALA A 24 16.17 -15.97 15.81
CA ALA A 24 16.38 -14.53 15.90
C ALA A 24 15.66 -13.83 14.75
N ARG A 25 14.95 -12.73 15.05
CA ARG A 25 14.34 -11.91 14.00
C ARG A 25 15.47 -11.30 13.18
N PRO A 26 15.42 -11.41 11.85
CA PRO A 26 16.41 -10.77 11.02
C PRO A 26 16.35 -9.24 11.22
N HIS A 27 17.53 -8.63 11.22
CA HIS A 27 17.71 -7.19 11.41
C HIS A 27 18.76 -6.66 10.43
N LYS A 28 18.75 -5.35 10.21
CA LYS A 28 19.76 -4.61 9.40
C LYS A 28 20.19 -3.38 10.19
N ALA A 29 21.48 -3.27 10.44
CA ALA A 29 22.06 -2.06 11.04
C ALA A 29 22.22 -0.96 9.97
N PHE A 30 22.08 0.29 10.40
CA PHE A 30 22.31 1.50 9.61
C PHE A 30 22.76 2.65 10.52
N ASP A 31 23.34 3.67 9.93
CA ASP A 31 23.81 4.85 10.62
C ASP A 31 22.83 6.01 10.35
N LEU A 32 22.36 6.65 11.44
CA LEU A 32 21.47 7.81 11.38
C LEU A 32 22.24 9.05 11.79
N ASP A 33 22.26 10.06 10.92
CA ASP A 33 22.83 11.37 11.23
C ASP A 33 21.78 12.23 11.92
N ILE A 34 22.06 12.62 13.13
CA ILE A 34 21.25 13.54 13.94
C ILE A 34 21.91 14.91 13.94
N VAL A 35 21.17 15.91 13.51
CA VAL A 35 21.63 17.30 13.50
C VAL A 35 20.87 18.07 14.59
N ARG A 36 21.57 18.56 15.59
CA ARG A 36 21.01 19.37 16.68
C ARG A 36 21.77 20.70 16.75
N ALA A 37 21.28 21.62 17.58
CA ALA A 37 21.92 22.92 17.79
C ALA A 37 23.38 22.78 18.28
N GLU A 38 23.68 21.71 19.01
CA GLU A 38 25.02 21.41 19.54
C GLU A 38 25.96 20.78 18.49
N GLY A 39 25.45 20.38 17.31
CA GLY A 39 26.24 19.78 16.25
C GLY A 39 25.61 18.58 15.59
N ARG A 40 26.42 17.88 14.79
CA ARG A 40 26.03 16.64 14.09
C ARG A 40 26.58 15.43 14.86
N THR A 41 25.73 14.48 15.13
CA THR A 41 26.09 13.22 15.75
C THR A 41 25.53 12.07 14.90
N THR A 42 26.33 11.05 14.67
CA THR A 42 25.89 9.83 14.00
C THR A 42 25.61 8.78 15.05
N ILE A 43 24.42 8.21 15.08
CA ILE A 43 24.04 7.08 15.92
C ILE A 43 23.85 5.84 15.06
N ARG A 44 24.30 4.70 15.57
CA ARG A 44 24.11 3.42 14.93
C ARG A 44 22.86 2.75 15.49
N LEU A 45 21.97 2.41 14.61
CA LEU A 45 20.67 1.76 14.89
C LEU A 45 20.55 0.48 14.10
N ALA A 46 19.56 -0.34 14.43
CA ALA A 46 19.13 -1.43 13.57
C ALA A 46 17.62 -1.50 13.49
N VAL A 47 17.12 -1.98 12.36
CA VAL A 47 15.70 -2.30 12.14
C VAL A 47 15.52 -3.80 12.07
N ARG A 48 14.51 -4.31 12.76
CA ARG A 48 14.13 -5.73 12.72
C ARG A 48 12.84 -5.94 11.94
N ALA A 49 12.66 -7.16 11.40
CA ALA A 49 11.43 -7.54 10.74
C ALA A 49 10.27 -7.60 11.75
N LEU A 50 9.16 -6.95 11.40
CA LEU A 50 7.92 -7.03 12.14
C LEU A 50 7.08 -8.21 11.64
N THR A 51 6.31 -8.80 12.55
CA THR A 51 5.24 -9.73 12.18
C THR A 51 4.03 -8.96 11.65
N ALA A 52 3.13 -9.66 10.92
CA ALA A 52 1.87 -9.05 10.48
C ALA A 52 1.04 -8.52 11.68
N ASP A 53 1.12 -9.21 12.82
CA ASP A 53 0.46 -8.79 14.07
C ASP A 53 1.07 -7.50 14.63
N ASP A 54 2.42 -7.39 14.64
CA ASP A 54 3.11 -6.16 15.08
C ASP A 54 2.72 -4.97 14.20
N ALA A 55 2.65 -5.16 12.87
CA ALA A 55 2.25 -4.13 11.93
C ALA A 55 0.77 -3.71 12.10
N ALA A 56 -0.12 -4.68 12.28
CA ALA A 56 -1.53 -4.41 12.55
C ALA A 56 -1.73 -3.66 13.87
N ARG A 57 -0.98 -4.04 14.92
CA ARG A 57 -1.00 -3.33 16.21
C ARG A 57 -0.46 -1.91 16.09
N ALA A 58 0.62 -1.70 15.35
CA ALA A 58 1.16 -0.36 15.11
C ALA A 58 0.10 0.57 14.51
N HIS A 59 -0.62 0.09 13.49
CA HIS A 59 -1.69 0.85 12.86
C HIS A 59 -2.87 1.12 13.82
N ALA A 60 -3.31 0.13 14.57
CA ALA A 60 -4.41 0.27 15.54
C ALA A 60 -4.05 1.25 16.67
N GLU A 61 -2.82 1.18 17.20
CA GLU A 61 -2.36 2.09 18.24
C GLU A 61 -2.14 3.52 17.71
N ALA A 62 -1.77 3.68 16.43
CA ALA A 62 -1.71 4.99 15.78
C ALA A 62 -3.08 5.69 15.78
N ILE A 63 -4.11 4.99 15.29
CA ILE A 63 -5.48 5.53 15.32
C ILE A 63 -5.93 5.83 16.74
N LYS A 64 -5.70 4.90 17.67
CA LYS A 64 -6.08 5.06 19.07
C LYS A 64 -5.41 6.29 19.70
N TRP A 65 -4.13 6.49 19.46
CA TRP A 65 -3.39 7.63 20.01
C TRP A 65 -3.90 8.95 19.43
N LEU A 66 -4.11 9.04 18.13
CA LEU A 66 -4.64 10.24 17.46
C LEU A 66 -6.00 10.63 18.00
N VAL A 67 -6.90 9.67 18.21
CA VAL A 67 -8.24 9.93 18.74
C VAL A 67 -8.21 10.27 20.23
N SER A 68 -7.42 9.55 21.04
CA SER A 68 -7.46 9.71 22.50
C SER A 68 -6.57 10.85 23.01
N THR A 69 -5.48 11.17 22.32
CA THR A 69 -4.44 12.11 22.79
C THR A 69 -4.22 13.24 21.78
N GLY A 70 -4.27 12.94 20.50
CA GLY A 70 -4.06 13.90 19.42
C GLY A 70 -5.27 14.82 19.15
N GLY A 71 -6.43 14.53 19.74
CA GLY A 71 -7.65 15.34 19.59
C GLY A 71 -8.33 15.21 18.23
N TRP A 72 -8.00 14.18 17.44
CA TRP A 72 -8.60 13.92 16.14
C TRP A 72 -9.88 13.10 16.28
N HIS A 73 -10.92 13.40 15.49
CA HIS A 73 -12.03 12.48 15.31
C HIS A 73 -11.68 11.42 14.27
N ARG A 74 -12.24 10.23 14.42
CA ARG A 74 -11.92 9.10 13.55
C ARG A 74 -12.28 9.36 12.07
N GLU A 75 -13.32 10.13 11.84
CA GLU A 75 -13.79 10.57 10.52
C GLU A 75 -12.84 11.56 9.84
N ASP A 76 -12.12 12.37 10.63
CA ASP A 76 -11.17 13.37 10.14
C ASP A 76 -9.82 12.74 9.73
N LEU A 77 -9.59 11.46 10.09
CA LEU A 77 -8.40 10.71 9.68
C LEU A 77 -8.50 10.18 8.24
N VAL A 78 -9.59 10.48 7.54
CA VAL A 78 -9.80 10.12 6.12
C VAL A 78 -9.66 11.39 5.27
N GLY A 79 -8.81 11.33 4.26
CA GLY A 79 -8.50 12.46 3.37
C GLY A 79 -7.07 12.98 3.56
N ASP A 80 -6.61 13.86 2.67
CA ASP A 80 -5.20 14.21 2.51
C ASP A 80 -4.50 14.65 3.81
N ALA A 81 -5.14 15.51 4.59
CA ALA A 81 -4.56 15.98 5.85
C ALA A 81 -4.58 14.90 6.94
N GLY A 82 -5.68 14.18 7.08
CA GLY A 82 -5.83 13.08 8.02
C GLY A 82 -4.87 11.93 7.69
N ASP A 83 -4.76 11.57 6.43
CA ASP A 83 -3.83 10.54 5.94
C ASP A 83 -2.38 10.88 6.26
N ALA A 84 -1.97 12.15 6.09
CA ALA A 84 -0.61 12.58 6.40
C ALA A 84 -0.27 12.41 7.89
N VAL A 85 -1.18 12.82 8.77
CA VAL A 85 -0.99 12.71 10.22
C VAL A 85 -1.05 11.24 10.67
N LEU A 86 -2.00 10.48 10.14
CA LEU A 86 -2.10 9.04 10.42
C LEU A 86 -0.84 8.30 9.97
N ASN A 87 -0.34 8.58 8.76
CA ASN A 87 0.87 7.96 8.25
C ASN A 87 2.09 8.26 9.14
N LEU A 88 2.26 9.51 9.58
CA LEU A 88 3.34 9.85 10.50
C LEU A 88 3.23 9.07 11.82
N GLU A 89 2.04 9.00 12.41
CA GLU A 89 1.86 8.25 13.65
C GLU A 89 2.04 6.73 13.45
N VAL A 90 1.64 6.19 12.31
CA VAL A 90 1.91 4.78 11.94
C VAL A 90 3.42 4.54 11.83
N MET A 91 4.20 5.48 11.25
CA MET A 91 5.66 5.39 11.24
C MET A 91 6.22 5.31 12.66
N VAL A 92 5.81 6.22 13.54
CA VAL A 92 6.25 6.25 14.95
C VAL A 92 5.94 4.93 15.66
N GLN A 93 4.72 4.44 15.57
CA GLN A 93 4.29 3.19 16.20
C GLN A 93 5.01 1.95 15.65
N THR A 94 5.32 1.98 14.36
CA THR A 94 6.06 0.91 13.69
C THR A 94 7.53 0.94 14.11
N LEU A 95 8.17 2.11 14.09
CA LEU A 95 9.56 2.27 14.48
C LEU A 95 9.80 1.93 15.97
N ALA A 96 8.89 2.28 16.86
CA ALA A 96 8.97 1.86 18.27
C ALA A 96 9.03 0.33 18.46
N ARG A 97 8.56 -0.44 17.48
CA ARG A 97 8.59 -1.91 17.47
C ARG A 97 9.70 -2.48 16.62
N ALA A 98 10.19 -1.72 15.65
CA ALA A 98 11.18 -2.16 14.66
C ALA A 98 12.60 -1.76 15.04
N LEU A 99 12.81 -0.58 15.66
CA LEU A 99 14.14 -0.12 16.07
C LEU A 99 14.66 -0.98 17.23
N VAL A 100 15.86 -1.49 17.04
CA VAL A 100 16.57 -2.34 18.01
C VAL A 100 18.01 -1.89 18.14
N ASP A 101 18.62 -2.29 19.22
CA ASP A 101 20.07 -2.15 19.41
C ASP A 101 20.80 -3.05 18.38
N PRO A 102 21.73 -2.51 17.59
CA PRO A 102 22.48 -3.30 16.62
C PRO A 102 23.34 -4.42 17.23
N GLU A 103 23.77 -4.28 18.49
CA GLU A 103 24.56 -5.29 19.20
C GLU A 103 23.68 -6.33 19.90
N THR A 104 22.49 -5.91 20.32
CA THR A 104 21.51 -6.77 21.00
C THR A 104 20.14 -6.68 20.31
N PRO A 105 19.95 -7.33 19.15
CA PRO A 105 18.75 -7.15 18.30
C PRO A 105 17.42 -7.58 18.92
N ASP A 106 17.47 -8.28 20.03
CA ASP A 106 16.28 -8.63 20.82
C ASP A 106 15.84 -7.51 21.77
N THR A 107 16.70 -6.49 21.97
CA THR A 107 16.41 -5.31 22.81
C THR A 107 15.86 -4.20 21.93
N LEU A 108 14.66 -3.69 22.27
CA LEU A 108 14.10 -2.51 21.61
C LEU A 108 14.96 -1.28 21.92
N PHE A 109 15.20 -0.45 20.93
CA PHE A 109 15.91 0.81 21.08
C PHE A 109 15.07 1.84 21.85
N ALA A 110 13.77 1.87 21.64
CA ALA A 110 12.82 2.69 22.38
C ALA A 110 11.87 1.80 23.19
N ALA A 111 11.53 2.20 24.41
CA ALA A 111 10.61 1.44 25.25
C ALA A 111 9.18 1.44 24.66
N ASP A 112 8.78 2.57 24.06
CA ASP A 112 7.49 2.73 23.40
C ASP A 112 7.50 3.89 22.37
N ALA A 113 6.34 4.13 21.73
CA ALA A 113 6.18 5.19 20.74
C ALA A 113 6.28 6.61 21.33
N SER A 114 6.14 6.79 22.65
CA SER A 114 6.29 8.12 23.29
C SER A 114 7.76 8.54 23.33
N GLU A 115 8.67 7.60 23.52
CA GLU A 115 10.12 7.86 23.43
C GLU A 115 10.53 8.23 22.01
N VAL A 116 10.01 7.53 20.99
CA VAL A 116 10.29 7.90 19.59
C VAL A 116 9.84 9.33 19.32
N ARG A 117 8.62 9.71 19.72
CA ARG A 117 8.12 11.09 19.56
C ARG A 117 8.90 12.13 20.35
N ALA A 118 9.41 11.78 21.52
CA ALA A 118 10.12 12.72 22.37
C ALA A 118 11.55 12.99 21.91
N HIS A 119 12.20 12.02 21.27
CA HIS A 119 13.63 12.09 20.97
C HIS A 119 13.97 12.20 19.49
N PHE A 120 13.06 11.84 18.57
CA PHE A 120 13.30 11.95 17.14
C PHE A 120 12.50 13.10 16.54
N GLU A 121 13.14 13.86 15.68
CA GLU A 121 12.48 14.85 14.82
C GLU A 121 11.78 14.14 13.64
N VAL A 122 10.84 14.84 13.01
CA VAL A 122 10.04 14.26 11.90
C VAL A 122 10.92 13.73 10.76
N ASP A 123 11.99 14.44 10.44
CA ASP A 123 12.90 14.05 9.36
C ASP A 123 13.75 12.82 9.75
N GLU A 124 14.09 12.67 11.02
CA GLU A 124 14.77 11.47 11.53
C GLU A 124 13.84 10.26 11.55
N ILE A 125 12.57 10.46 11.92
CA ILE A 125 11.53 9.43 11.83
C ILE A 125 11.39 8.96 10.38
N ARG A 126 11.37 9.89 9.41
CA ARG A 126 11.31 9.56 7.98
C ARG A 126 12.54 8.80 7.50
N ALA A 127 13.73 9.25 7.89
CA ALA A 127 14.98 8.57 7.53
C ALA A 127 15.01 7.12 8.07
N CYS A 128 14.64 6.91 9.33
CA CYS A 128 14.50 5.57 9.90
C CYS A 128 13.44 4.72 9.18
N TRP A 129 12.33 5.35 8.78
CA TRP A 129 11.25 4.71 8.05
C TRP A 129 11.69 4.26 6.65
N ASP A 130 12.43 5.11 5.94
CA ASP A 130 12.96 4.80 4.62
C ASP A 130 13.92 3.61 4.67
N GLU A 131 14.81 3.55 5.66
CA GLU A 131 15.68 2.39 5.89
C GLU A 131 14.89 1.12 6.21
N TYR A 132 13.87 1.22 7.05
CA TYR A 132 12.97 0.10 7.36
C TYR A 132 12.24 -0.40 6.12
N LEU A 133 11.69 0.51 5.29
CA LEU A 133 10.97 0.16 4.07
C LEU A 133 11.91 -0.47 3.03
N ALA A 134 13.06 0.14 2.78
CA ALA A 134 14.04 -0.38 1.82
C ALA A 134 14.44 -1.82 2.18
N TRP A 135 14.78 -2.04 3.45
CA TRP A 135 15.14 -3.36 3.90
C TRP A 135 13.97 -4.36 3.92
N SER A 136 12.77 -3.91 4.29
CA SER A 136 11.56 -4.73 4.24
C SER A 136 11.24 -5.18 2.82
N GLN A 137 11.44 -4.30 1.82
CA GLN A 137 11.27 -4.61 0.41
C GLN A 137 12.30 -5.61 -0.11
N GLU A 138 13.57 -5.48 0.29
CA GLU A 138 14.63 -6.43 -0.06
C GLU A 138 14.31 -7.86 0.38
N ARG A 139 13.57 -7.98 1.50
CA ARG A 139 13.17 -9.27 2.09
C ARG A 139 11.79 -9.76 1.65
N SER A 140 11.02 -8.90 1.02
CA SER A 140 9.67 -9.26 0.59
C SER A 140 9.73 -10.36 -0.46
N PRO A 141 8.97 -11.47 -0.31
CA PRO A 141 8.83 -12.46 -1.36
C PRO A 141 8.01 -11.91 -2.55
N PHE A 142 7.40 -10.75 -2.37
CA PHE A 142 6.59 -10.11 -3.39
C PHE A 142 7.45 -9.18 -4.24
N ARG A 143 7.13 -9.15 -5.53
CA ARG A 143 7.80 -8.25 -6.46
C ARG A 143 7.39 -6.81 -6.18
N SER A 144 8.36 -5.95 -5.93
CA SER A 144 8.18 -4.51 -5.83
C SER A 144 8.65 -3.84 -7.11
N LEU A 145 7.81 -2.97 -7.68
CA LEU A 145 8.20 -2.11 -8.81
C LEU A 145 8.74 -0.79 -8.25
N LYS A 146 9.98 -0.47 -8.60
CA LYS A 146 10.72 0.65 -8.00
C LYS A 146 10.47 1.97 -8.72
N THR A 147 10.07 1.92 -9.99
CA THR A 147 9.89 3.11 -10.81
C THR A 147 8.45 3.26 -11.28
N LEU A 148 8.05 4.52 -11.51
CA LEU A 148 6.74 4.83 -12.09
C LEU A 148 6.60 4.26 -13.51
N GLU A 149 7.72 4.14 -14.22
CA GLU A 149 7.76 3.57 -15.57
C GLU A 149 7.43 2.07 -15.55
N GLU A 150 8.06 1.29 -14.67
CA GLU A 150 7.72 -0.13 -14.47
C GLU A 150 6.24 -0.34 -14.11
N VAL A 151 5.68 0.54 -13.25
CA VAL A 151 4.27 0.49 -12.88
C VAL A 151 3.38 0.74 -14.10
N ARG A 152 3.73 1.73 -14.94
CA ARG A 152 2.98 2.05 -16.16
C ARG A 152 3.04 0.92 -17.18
N GLU A 153 4.21 0.32 -17.39
CA GLU A 153 4.37 -0.83 -18.29
C GLU A 153 3.49 -2.01 -17.88
N VAL A 154 3.44 -2.34 -16.59
CA VAL A 154 2.58 -3.40 -16.08
C VAL A 154 1.10 -3.03 -16.21
N ALA A 155 0.73 -1.79 -15.92
CA ALA A 155 -0.65 -1.31 -16.07
C ALA A 155 -1.07 -1.35 -17.55
N ASP A 156 -0.21 -0.93 -18.48
CA ASP A 156 -0.45 -0.98 -19.92
C ASP A 156 -0.63 -2.42 -20.41
N ALA A 157 0.23 -3.33 -19.97
CA ALA A 157 0.15 -4.75 -20.35
C ALA A 157 -1.15 -5.40 -19.82
N LEU A 158 -1.60 -5.03 -18.63
CA LEU A 158 -2.88 -5.47 -18.07
C LEU A 158 -4.06 -4.87 -18.84
N GLY A 159 -4.02 -3.57 -19.14
CA GLY A 159 -5.06 -2.86 -19.90
C GLY A 159 -5.23 -3.38 -21.32
N LYS A 160 -4.13 -3.82 -21.96
CA LYS A 160 -4.12 -4.44 -23.29
C LYS A 160 -4.40 -5.95 -23.28
N GLY A 161 -4.63 -6.56 -22.12
CA GLY A 161 -4.83 -8.00 -21.99
C GLY A 161 -3.58 -8.86 -22.27
N GLN A 162 -2.40 -8.23 -22.32
CA GLN A 162 -1.11 -8.89 -22.55
C GLN A 162 -0.53 -9.51 -21.27
N ALA A 163 -0.98 -9.06 -20.09
CA ALA A 163 -0.66 -9.63 -18.80
C ALA A 163 -1.92 -10.19 -18.13
N SER A 164 -1.76 -11.29 -17.40
CA SER A 164 -2.87 -11.90 -16.67
C SER A 164 -3.08 -11.23 -15.32
N MET A 165 -4.32 -10.97 -14.94
CA MET A 165 -4.71 -10.52 -13.60
C MET A 165 -4.26 -11.48 -12.50
N THR A 166 -4.00 -12.76 -12.83
CA THR A 166 -3.48 -13.76 -11.89
C THR A 166 -2.03 -13.50 -11.46
N SER A 167 -1.32 -12.60 -12.15
CA SER A 167 0.02 -12.17 -11.75
C SER A 167 0.03 -11.11 -10.63
N LEU A 168 -1.09 -10.41 -10.42
CA LEU A 168 -1.21 -9.33 -9.43
C LEU A 168 -0.88 -9.75 -7.99
N PRO A 169 -1.27 -10.94 -7.49
CA PRO A 169 -0.91 -11.36 -6.14
C PRO A 169 0.59 -11.50 -5.87
N ARG A 170 1.44 -11.41 -6.90
CA ARG A 170 2.90 -11.45 -6.78
C ARG A 170 3.52 -10.09 -6.44
N TYR A 171 2.74 -9.02 -6.49
CA TYR A 171 3.20 -7.67 -6.16
C TYR A 171 2.86 -7.31 -4.71
N ASP A 172 3.71 -6.48 -4.09
CA ASP A 172 3.40 -5.90 -2.79
C ASP A 172 2.22 -4.92 -2.86
N PHE A 173 1.67 -4.58 -1.71
CA PHE A 173 0.48 -3.73 -1.63
C PHE A 173 0.69 -2.33 -2.22
N GLY A 174 1.86 -1.73 -2.00
CA GLY A 174 2.21 -0.41 -2.55
C GLY A 174 2.22 -0.42 -4.07
N THR A 175 2.86 -1.43 -4.65
CA THR A 175 2.90 -1.69 -6.10
C THR A 175 1.49 -1.95 -6.66
N LEU A 176 0.67 -2.77 -5.98
CA LEU A 176 -0.71 -3.02 -6.41
C LEU A 176 -1.54 -1.74 -6.42
N ARG A 177 -1.43 -0.90 -5.39
CA ARG A 177 -2.10 0.41 -5.34
C ARG A 177 -1.66 1.30 -6.51
N ALA A 178 -0.37 1.37 -6.79
CA ALA A 178 0.17 2.17 -7.89
C ALA A 178 -0.33 1.69 -9.26
N ILE A 179 -0.35 0.36 -9.50
CA ILE A 179 -0.89 -0.24 -10.72
C ILE A 179 -2.37 0.10 -10.89
N ILE A 180 -3.19 -0.06 -9.85
CA ILE A 180 -4.62 0.25 -9.88
C ILE A 180 -4.84 1.73 -10.18
N THR A 181 -4.11 2.63 -9.52
CA THR A 181 -4.19 4.08 -9.76
C THR A 181 -3.84 4.41 -11.21
N SER A 182 -2.80 3.80 -11.77
CA SER A 182 -2.41 3.98 -13.17
C SER A 182 -3.49 3.49 -14.15
N LEU A 183 -4.08 2.33 -13.91
CA LEU A 183 -5.19 1.79 -14.72
C LEU A 183 -6.43 2.69 -14.70
N VAL A 184 -6.78 3.22 -13.52
CA VAL A 184 -7.92 4.15 -13.38
C VAL A 184 -7.66 5.44 -14.16
N ALA A 185 -6.45 6.00 -14.06
CA ALA A 185 -6.06 7.20 -14.81
C ALA A 185 -6.11 6.97 -16.34
N GLN A 186 -5.61 5.84 -16.82
CA GLN A 186 -5.67 5.46 -18.24
C GLN A 186 -7.11 5.34 -18.73
N ARG A 187 -8.00 4.71 -17.95
CA ARG A 187 -9.41 4.58 -18.29
C ARG A 187 -10.10 5.93 -18.37
N ALA A 188 -9.82 6.84 -17.44
CA ALA A 188 -10.37 8.20 -17.47
C ALA A 188 -9.94 8.95 -18.72
N THR A 189 -8.66 8.87 -19.11
CA THR A 189 -8.13 9.49 -20.32
C THR A 189 -8.78 8.91 -21.58
N TRP A 190 -8.99 7.59 -21.63
CA TRP A 190 -9.64 6.93 -22.76
C TRP A 190 -11.12 7.34 -22.90
N MET A 191 -11.84 7.46 -21.78
CA MET A 191 -13.24 7.93 -21.78
C MET A 191 -13.37 9.37 -22.27
N THR A 192 -12.46 10.27 -21.87
CA THR A 192 -12.47 11.67 -22.35
C THR A 192 -12.11 11.77 -23.82
N ALA A 193 -11.17 10.99 -24.32
CA ALA A 193 -10.80 10.96 -25.73
C ALA A 193 -11.95 10.46 -26.63
N ASN A 194 -12.72 9.47 -26.17
CA ASN A 194 -13.84 8.92 -26.94
C ASN A 194 -15.14 9.75 -26.83
N SER A 195 -15.31 10.55 -25.77
CA SER A 195 -16.47 11.45 -25.65
C SER A 195 -16.34 12.71 -26.51
N SER A 196 -15.13 13.10 -26.92
CA SER A 196 -14.90 14.24 -27.81
C SER A 196 -15.04 13.89 -29.30
N GLY A 197 -15.24 12.63 -29.65
CA GLY A 197 -15.31 12.12 -31.02
C GLY A 197 -16.71 12.01 -31.63
N THR A 198 -17.80 12.33 -30.91
CA THR A 198 -19.16 12.11 -31.39
C THR A 198 -19.85 13.43 -31.71
N SER A 199 -19.31 14.19 -32.69
CA SER A 199 -20.04 15.24 -33.38
C SER A 199 -19.78 15.10 -34.89
N GLN A 200 -20.16 13.95 -35.44
CA GLN A 200 -20.34 13.86 -36.89
C GLN A 200 -21.78 14.30 -37.16
N PRO A 201 -22.01 15.40 -37.93
CA PRO A 201 -23.37 15.77 -38.32
C PRO A 201 -23.94 14.65 -39.19
N SER A 202 -25.05 14.10 -38.74
CA SER A 202 -25.87 13.15 -39.47
C SER A 202 -26.21 13.75 -40.80
N ALA A 203 -25.56 13.32 -41.87
CA ALA A 203 -26.01 13.57 -43.22
C ALA A 203 -27.37 12.87 -43.41
N SER A 204 -28.41 13.62 -43.60
CA SER A 204 -29.75 13.12 -43.94
C SER A 204 -29.64 12.18 -45.15
N PRO A 205 -30.25 11.00 -45.13
CA PRO A 205 -30.31 10.16 -46.30
C PRO A 205 -31.27 10.79 -47.33
N GLU A 206 -30.75 11.02 -48.54
CA GLU A 206 -31.53 11.34 -49.72
C GLU A 206 -32.61 10.27 -49.98
N PRO A 207 -33.84 10.63 -50.40
CA PRO A 207 -34.87 9.64 -50.66
C PRO A 207 -34.55 8.87 -51.95
N SER A 208 -34.37 7.58 -51.86
CA SER A 208 -34.19 6.62 -52.94
C SER A 208 -35.48 6.50 -53.75
N PRO A 209 -35.42 6.44 -55.09
CA PRO A 209 -36.60 6.36 -55.95
C PRO A 209 -37.28 5.00 -55.87
N ALA A 210 -38.59 5.04 -55.96
CA ALA A 210 -39.52 3.92 -55.86
C ALA A 210 -39.14 2.73 -56.79
N ALA A 211 -38.95 1.57 -56.18
CA ALA A 211 -38.87 0.28 -56.88
C ALA A 211 -40.26 -0.31 -56.99
N SER A 212 -40.62 -0.63 -58.25
CA SER A 212 -41.88 -1.17 -58.75
C SER A 212 -42.22 -2.53 -58.07
N THR A 213 -43.47 -2.67 -57.70
CA THR A 213 -44.11 -3.89 -57.19
C THR A 213 -44.20 -4.99 -58.31
N PRO A 214 -43.74 -6.22 -58.08
CA PRO A 214 -44.14 -7.33 -58.97
C PRO A 214 -45.48 -7.92 -58.48
N THR A 215 -46.43 -7.97 -59.42
CA THR A 215 -47.72 -8.66 -59.35
C THR A 215 -47.47 -10.18 -59.26
N MET A 216 -47.87 -10.81 -58.09
CA MET A 216 -47.95 -12.26 -58.03
C MET A 216 -49.30 -12.72 -58.56
N THR A 217 -49.29 -13.48 -59.63
CA THR A 217 -50.37 -14.31 -60.17
C THR A 217 -50.52 -15.56 -59.26
N VAL A 218 -51.71 -15.79 -58.73
CA VAL A 218 -52.12 -17.00 -58.07
C VAL A 218 -52.51 -18.02 -59.16
N GLU A 219 -51.77 -19.12 -59.23
CA GLU A 219 -52.22 -20.32 -59.94
C GLU A 219 -52.87 -21.26 -58.98
N GLU A 220 -54.11 -21.55 -59.24
CA GLU A 220 -55.00 -22.55 -58.67
C GLU A 220 -54.60 -23.92 -59.25
N ILE A 221 -54.31 -24.92 -58.37
CA ILE A 221 -54.15 -26.32 -58.74
C ILE A 221 -55.08 -27.16 -57.88
N ASP A 222 -55.87 -27.97 -58.59
CA ASP A 222 -56.81 -29.01 -58.16
C ASP A 222 -56.28 -29.97 -57.06
#